data_ae438aa52ca6885fbbe42acb9cc525e4
#
_entry.id   ae438aa52ca6885fbbe42acb9cc525e4
#
_cell.length_a   1.000
_cell.length_b   1.000
_cell.length_c   1.000
_cell.angle_alpha   90.00
_cell.angle_beta   90.00
_cell.angle_gamma   90.00
#
_symmetry.space_group_name_H-M   'P 1'
#
loop_
_entity.id
_entity.type
_entity.pdbx_description
1 polymer ?
#
loop_
_entity_poly.entity_id
_entity_poly.type
_entity_poly.pdbx_seq_one_letter_code
_entity_poly.pdbx_strand_id
1 'polypeptide(L)'
;MQQDKERMKPTGRRHWGSHGFTLMLAVLGGLILLFILAPLFKMVFLSDKQALWLALMDSDTMQSIGLTIYAALISTAIGFVLGVPLAYLLARYKFPGKRIMEAVVDLPIVVPHSAAGIALLFVFGSNFMVGEAFGAVGIQFVDSVAGIVIAMLFVSVPILISAARESFRKVEVRLEKVARTLGASPWQVFFRVTFPLAWRSILAGSLMMWARGMSEFGAVIILTYHPTVAPILVYERFETYGLAQAIPVAAIMIVISAMIFAGIQTLLRRSPDYD
;
A
#
# COMPACT_ATOMS: atom_id res chain seq x y z
N MET A 1 48.52 49.91 -19.52
CA MET A 1 48.55 49.20 -18.26
C MET A 1 47.55 48.05 -18.37
N GLN A 2 48.07 46.97 -18.95
CA GLN A 2 47.32 45.69 -19.14
C GLN A 2 47.47 44.89 -17.87
N GLN A 3 46.38 44.46 -17.24
CA GLN A 3 46.39 43.40 -16.24
C GLN A 3 45.16 42.54 -16.35
N ASP A 4 45.40 41.34 -16.75
CA ASP A 4 44.87 40.05 -16.31
C ASP A 4 43.35 39.92 -16.10
N LYS A 5 42.70 39.49 -17.17
CA LYS A 5 41.49 38.67 -17.08
C LYS A 5 41.90 37.19 -17.09
N GLU A 6 42.35 36.67 -15.95
CA GLU A 6 42.38 35.23 -15.73
C GLU A 6 40.98 34.68 -15.70
N ARG A 7 40.61 34.00 -16.76
CA ARG A 7 39.40 33.20 -16.85
C ARG A 7 39.51 32.03 -15.89
N MET A 8 38.78 32.07 -14.75
CA MET A 8 38.51 30.88 -13.97
C MET A 8 37.68 29.92 -14.83
N LYS A 9 38.34 28.89 -15.35
CA LYS A 9 37.70 27.72 -15.92
C LYS A 9 37.03 26.97 -14.77
N PRO A 10 35.73 26.63 -14.86
CA PRO A 10 35.12 25.76 -13.87
C PRO A 10 35.70 24.36 -14.05
N THR A 11 36.55 23.95 -13.12
CA THR A 11 37.05 22.57 -13.01
C THR A 11 35.89 21.67 -12.55
N GLY A 12 35.06 21.27 -13.46
CA GLY A 12 34.11 20.20 -13.26
C GLY A 12 34.79 18.84 -13.16
N ARG A 13 35.55 18.60 -12.11
CA ARG A 13 35.97 17.25 -11.73
C ARG A 13 34.80 16.58 -11.03
N ARG A 14 33.96 15.92 -11.80
CA ARG A 14 33.17 14.78 -11.29
C ARG A 14 34.20 13.71 -10.88
N HIS A 15 34.57 13.69 -9.59
CA HIS A 15 35.24 12.55 -8.99
C HIS A 15 34.25 11.39 -8.96
N TRP A 16 34.25 10.61 -10.00
CA TRP A 16 33.71 9.27 -9.95
C TRP A 16 34.54 8.52 -8.92
N GLY A 17 33.95 8.08 -7.84
CA GLY A 17 34.58 7.21 -6.85
C GLY A 17 35.29 6.06 -7.57
N SER A 18 36.33 5.51 -6.96
CA SER A 18 37.13 4.45 -7.56
C SER A 18 36.25 3.42 -8.24
N HIS A 19 36.58 3.04 -9.48
CA HIS A 19 35.81 2.05 -10.25
C HIS A 19 35.50 0.79 -9.45
N GLY A 20 36.38 0.39 -8.53
CA GLY A 20 36.18 -0.73 -7.61
C GLY A 20 35.00 -0.53 -6.66
N PHE A 21 34.81 0.67 -6.10
CA PHE A 21 33.67 0.95 -5.22
C PHE A 21 32.34 0.88 -5.97
N THR A 22 32.26 1.51 -7.14
CA THR A 22 31.06 1.45 -7.99
C THR A 22 30.75 0.02 -8.44
N LEU A 23 31.76 -0.75 -8.82
CA LEU A 23 31.63 -2.15 -9.19
C LEU A 23 31.12 -3.00 -8.01
N MET A 24 31.68 -2.81 -6.82
CA MET A 24 31.21 -3.50 -5.61
C MET A 24 29.73 -3.21 -5.33
N LEU A 25 29.32 -1.94 -5.39
CA LEU A 25 27.92 -1.57 -5.21
C LEU A 25 27.01 -2.18 -6.29
N ALA A 26 27.45 -2.18 -7.55
CA ALA A 26 26.71 -2.78 -8.65
C ALA A 26 26.55 -4.30 -8.48
N VAL A 27 27.58 -5.00 -8.04
CA VAL A 27 27.52 -6.46 -7.78
C VAL A 27 26.57 -6.75 -6.62
N LEU A 28 26.71 -6.04 -5.49
CA LEU A 28 25.83 -6.23 -4.33
C LEU A 28 24.37 -5.90 -4.67
N GLY A 29 24.13 -4.79 -5.38
CA GLY A 29 22.81 -4.41 -5.87
C GLY A 29 22.24 -5.42 -6.88
N GLY A 30 23.09 -5.93 -7.78
CA GLY A 30 22.71 -6.96 -8.73
C GLY A 30 22.32 -8.28 -8.07
N LEU A 31 23.04 -8.71 -7.04
CA LEU A 31 22.71 -9.92 -6.28
C LEU A 31 21.34 -9.83 -5.61
N ILE A 32 21.01 -8.71 -4.95
CA ILE A 32 19.69 -8.55 -4.33
C ILE A 32 18.57 -8.46 -5.38
N LEU A 33 18.81 -7.80 -6.50
CA LEU A 33 17.86 -7.77 -7.60
C LEU A 33 17.63 -9.17 -8.20
N LEU A 34 18.70 -9.94 -8.40
CA LEU A 34 18.59 -11.32 -8.87
C LEU A 34 17.79 -12.18 -7.87
N PHE A 35 18.07 -12.06 -6.57
CA PHE A 35 17.35 -12.77 -5.51
C PHE A 35 15.84 -12.48 -5.54
N ILE A 36 15.45 -11.22 -5.79
CA ILE A 36 14.03 -10.82 -5.87
C ILE A 36 13.40 -11.30 -7.20
N LEU A 37 14.08 -11.08 -8.31
CA LEU A 37 13.51 -11.33 -9.63
C LEU A 37 13.50 -12.82 -10.04
N ALA A 38 14.50 -13.60 -9.63
CA ALA A 38 14.63 -14.98 -10.08
C ALA A 38 13.43 -15.87 -9.73
N PRO A 39 12.88 -15.87 -8.47
CA PRO A 39 11.71 -16.68 -8.14
C PRO A 39 10.45 -16.19 -8.88
N LEU A 40 10.25 -14.87 -9.02
CA LEU A 40 9.11 -14.31 -9.72
C LEU A 40 9.16 -14.64 -11.22
N PHE A 41 10.34 -14.48 -11.83
CA PHE A 41 10.57 -14.83 -13.22
C PHE A 41 10.32 -16.33 -13.47
N LYS A 42 10.88 -17.18 -12.61
CA LYS A 42 10.68 -18.64 -12.71
C LYS A 42 9.20 -18.98 -12.63
N MET A 43 8.47 -18.42 -11.70
CA MET A 43 7.04 -18.69 -11.51
C MET A 43 6.20 -18.28 -12.72
N VAL A 44 6.47 -17.11 -13.31
CA VAL A 44 5.67 -16.57 -14.43
C VAL A 44 6.06 -17.22 -15.77
N PHE A 45 7.35 -17.36 -16.06
CA PHE A 45 7.82 -17.74 -17.40
C PHE A 45 8.05 -19.24 -17.59
N LEU A 46 8.28 -19.98 -16.49
CA LEU A 46 8.46 -21.44 -16.55
C LEU A 46 7.19 -22.22 -16.15
N SER A 47 6.09 -21.53 -15.88
CA SER A 47 4.78 -22.16 -15.65
C SER A 47 4.28 -22.82 -16.95
N ASP A 48 3.61 -23.95 -16.79
CA ASP A 48 2.95 -24.60 -17.90
C ASP A 48 1.86 -23.70 -18.50
N LYS A 49 1.97 -23.41 -19.79
CA LYS A 49 1.05 -22.53 -20.52
C LYS A 49 -0.38 -23.07 -20.54
N GLN A 50 -0.54 -24.39 -20.62
CA GLN A 50 -1.85 -25.01 -20.60
C GLN A 50 -2.51 -24.85 -19.22
N ALA A 51 -1.75 -25.08 -18.15
CA ALA A 51 -2.24 -24.87 -16.78
C ALA A 51 -2.59 -23.40 -16.50
N LEU A 52 -1.80 -22.45 -17.00
CA LEU A 52 -2.12 -21.03 -16.93
C LEU A 52 -3.44 -20.69 -17.65
N TRP A 53 -3.61 -21.24 -18.87
CA TRP A 53 -4.85 -21.02 -19.63
C TRP A 53 -6.07 -21.60 -18.91
N LEU A 54 -5.97 -22.81 -18.37
CA LEU A 54 -7.03 -23.44 -17.60
C LEU A 54 -7.37 -22.63 -16.34
N ALA A 55 -6.36 -22.11 -15.62
CA ALA A 55 -6.58 -21.26 -14.45
C ALA A 55 -7.25 -19.92 -14.81
N LEU A 56 -6.97 -19.34 -15.98
CA LEU A 56 -7.65 -18.13 -16.47
C LEU A 56 -9.12 -18.41 -16.86
N MET A 57 -9.45 -19.62 -17.30
CA MET A 57 -10.81 -20.02 -17.62
C MET A 57 -11.59 -20.54 -16.41
N ASP A 58 -10.92 -20.75 -15.30
CA ASP A 58 -11.51 -21.23 -14.07
C ASP A 58 -12.28 -20.11 -13.36
N SER A 59 -13.58 -20.35 -13.15
CA SER A 59 -14.51 -19.40 -12.53
C SER A 59 -14.07 -18.99 -11.12
N ASP A 60 -13.62 -19.96 -10.31
CA ASP A 60 -13.24 -19.72 -8.91
C ASP A 60 -11.99 -18.85 -8.83
N THR A 61 -11.03 -19.08 -9.74
CA THR A 61 -9.83 -18.24 -9.85
C THR A 61 -10.19 -16.79 -10.18
N MET A 62 -11.05 -16.57 -11.18
CA MET A 62 -11.40 -15.21 -11.60
C MET A 62 -12.28 -14.49 -10.56
N GLN A 63 -13.18 -15.20 -9.92
CA GLN A 63 -14.01 -14.65 -8.83
C GLN A 63 -13.15 -14.26 -7.63
N SER A 64 -12.21 -15.11 -7.21
CA SER A 64 -11.30 -14.83 -6.08
C SER A 64 -10.38 -13.65 -6.37
N ILE A 65 -9.86 -13.53 -7.61
CA ILE A 65 -9.07 -12.37 -8.03
C ILE A 65 -9.92 -11.10 -8.03
N GLY A 66 -11.09 -11.15 -8.63
CA GLY A 66 -12.03 -10.03 -8.68
C GLY A 66 -12.42 -9.55 -7.28
N LEU A 67 -12.74 -10.49 -6.39
CA LEU A 67 -13.07 -10.20 -5.00
C LEU A 67 -11.90 -9.56 -4.25
N THR A 68 -10.68 -10.05 -4.46
CA THR A 68 -9.47 -9.49 -3.85
C THR A 68 -9.27 -8.03 -4.22
N ILE A 69 -9.36 -7.72 -5.52
CA ILE A 69 -9.22 -6.37 -6.05
C ILE A 69 -10.33 -5.46 -5.48
N TYR A 70 -11.57 -5.92 -5.51
CA TYR A 70 -12.74 -5.20 -5.05
C TYR A 70 -12.68 -4.91 -3.54
N ALA A 71 -12.43 -5.92 -2.71
CA ALA A 71 -12.36 -5.77 -1.26
C ALA A 71 -11.22 -4.83 -0.84
N ALA A 72 -10.03 -4.97 -1.47
CA ALA A 72 -8.91 -4.07 -1.23
C ALA A 72 -9.22 -2.62 -1.66
N LEU A 73 -10.00 -2.41 -2.73
CA LEU A 73 -10.42 -1.08 -3.16
C LEU A 73 -11.37 -0.43 -2.14
N ILE A 74 -12.37 -1.18 -1.66
CA ILE A 74 -13.28 -0.70 -0.60
C ILE A 74 -12.49 -0.39 0.67
N SER A 75 -11.60 -1.29 1.09
CA SER A 75 -10.72 -1.09 2.23
C SER A 75 -9.92 0.21 2.09
N THR A 76 -9.37 0.46 0.91
CA THR A 76 -8.61 1.69 0.61
C THR A 76 -9.50 2.93 0.64
N ALA A 77 -10.71 2.85 0.11
CA ALA A 77 -11.66 3.96 0.15
C ALA A 77 -12.05 4.34 1.60
N ILE A 78 -12.33 3.33 2.45
CA ILE A 78 -12.60 3.54 3.88
C ILE A 78 -11.37 4.13 4.56
N GLY A 79 -10.19 3.54 4.32
CA GLY A 79 -8.92 4.03 4.85
C GLY A 79 -8.62 5.47 4.43
N PHE A 80 -8.94 5.84 3.19
CA PHE A 80 -8.80 7.20 2.70
C PHE A 80 -9.71 8.18 3.46
N VAL A 81 -10.99 7.86 3.59
CA VAL A 81 -11.97 8.73 4.25
C VAL A 81 -11.65 8.93 5.74
N LEU A 82 -11.21 7.89 6.43
CA LEU A 82 -10.93 7.94 7.86
C LEU A 82 -9.46 8.29 8.17
N GLY A 83 -8.53 7.75 7.39
CA GLY A 83 -7.09 7.87 7.63
C GLY A 83 -6.51 9.21 7.22
N VAL A 84 -6.99 9.82 6.11
CA VAL A 84 -6.46 11.12 5.66
C VAL A 84 -6.73 12.25 6.66
N PRO A 85 -7.95 12.39 7.24
CA PRO A 85 -8.19 13.35 8.32
C PRO A 85 -7.32 13.09 9.55
N LEU A 86 -7.14 11.83 9.95
CA LEU A 86 -6.26 11.47 11.07
C LEU A 86 -4.81 11.87 10.76
N ALA A 87 -4.33 11.58 9.56
CA ALA A 87 -2.99 11.97 9.11
C ALA A 87 -2.77 13.47 9.15
N TYR A 88 -3.77 14.26 8.73
CA TYR A 88 -3.73 15.73 8.82
C TYR A 88 -3.65 16.20 10.27
N LEU A 89 -4.48 15.65 11.16
CA LEU A 89 -4.44 15.94 12.59
C LEU A 89 -3.05 15.63 13.17
N LEU A 90 -2.48 14.47 12.88
CA LEU A 90 -1.14 14.08 13.31
C LEU A 90 -0.04 14.94 12.69
N ALA A 91 -0.23 15.49 11.50
CA ALA A 91 0.76 16.36 10.87
C ALA A 91 0.77 17.77 11.46
N ARG A 92 -0.40 18.36 11.73
CA ARG A 92 -0.56 19.79 12.02
C ARG A 92 -0.71 20.13 13.51
N TYR A 93 -1.29 19.25 14.30
CA TYR A 93 -1.63 19.56 15.67
C TYR A 93 -0.64 18.96 16.68
N LYS A 94 -0.44 19.69 17.78
CA LYS A 94 0.31 19.22 18.96
C LYS A 94 -0.70 19.03 20.08
N PHE A 95 -0.81 17.83 20.60
CA PHE A 95 -1.70 17.48 21.70
C PHE A 95 -1.07 16.39 22.58
N PRO A 96 -1.47 16.29 23.86
CA PRO A 96 -0.99 15.21 24.73
C PRO A 96 -1.42 13.85 24.17
N GLY A 97 -0.54 12.83 24.24
CA GLY A 97 -0.83 11.50 23.69
C GLY A 97 -0.56 11.32 22.19
N LYS A 98 -0.17 12.37 21.44
CA LYS A 98 0.13 12.27 20.00
C LYS A 98 1.11 11.15 19.67
N ARG A 99 2.21 10.99 20.44
CA ARG A 99 3.21 9.93 20.22
C ARG A 99 2.62 8.53 20.39
N ILE A 100 1.71 8.37 21.37
CA ILE A 100 1.02 7.11 21.60
C ILE A 100 0.10 6.81 20.41
N MET A 101 -0.65 7.79 19.93
CA MET A 101 -1.52 7.63 18.76
C MET A 101 -0.72 7.28 17.49
N GLU A 102 0.44 7.92 17.26
CA GLU A 102 1.35 7.57 16.17
C GLU A 102 1.82 6.10 16.31
N ALA A 103 2.22 5.66 17.50
CA ALA A 103 2.63 4.28 17.75
C ALA A 103 1.47 3.29 17.56
N VAL A 104 0.26 3.62 17.99
CA VAL A 104 -0.94 2.78 17.78
C VAL A 104 -1.28 2.64 16.29
N VAL A 105 -1.16 3.74 15.52
CA VAL A 105 -1.36 3.69 14.06
C VAL A 105 -0.35 2.76 13.39
N ASP A 106 0.88 2.77 13.83
CA ASP A 106 1.95 1.95 13.23
C ASP A 106 1.97 0.50 13.77
N LEU A 107 1.23 0.19 14.86
CA LEU A 107 1.19 -1.12 15.51
C LEU A 107 0.83 -2.29 14.56
N PRO A 108 -0.15 -2.16 13.65
CA PRO A 108 -0.51 -3.25 12.74
C PRO A 108 0.62 -3.71 11.81
N ILE A 109 1.65 -2.87 11.60
CA ILE A 109 2.82 -3.23 10.78
C ILE A 109 3.68 -4.31 11.48
N VAL A 110 3.70 -4.29 12.81
CA VAL A 110 4.57 -5.17 13.63
C VAL A 110 3.85 -6.42 14.11
N VAL A 111 2.52 -6.35 14.27
CA VAL A 111 1.71 -7.46 14.75
C VAL A 111 1.69 -8.60 13.70
N PRO A 112 1.94 -9.87 14.10
CA PRO A 112 1.75 -10.99 13.20
C PRO A 112 0.32 -11.02 12.63
N HIS A 113 0.19 -11.19 11.32
CA HIS A 113 -1.11 -11.02 10.63
C HIS A 113 -2.16 -12.03 11.11
N SER A 114 -1.76 -13.26 11.45
CA SER A 114 -2.66 -14.23 12.06
C SER A 114 -3.16 -13.78 13.44
N ALA A 115 -2.29 -13.19 14.27
CA ALA A 115 -2.70 -12.61 15.54
C ALA A 115 -3.64 -11.42 15.35
N ALA A 116 -3.40 -10.60 14.32
CA ALA A 116 -4.32 -9.53 13.93
C ALA A 116 -5.72 -10.07 13.56
N GLY A 117 -5.77 -11.18 12.78
CA GLY A 117 -7.02 -11.85 12.44
C GLY A 117 -7.79 -12.31 13.68
N ILE A 118 -7.10 -12.94 14.65
CA ILE A 118 -7.71 -13.35 15.91
C ILE A 118 -8.22 -12.13 16.69
N ALA A 119 -7.43 -11.06 16.79
CA ALA A 119 -7.87 -9.84 17.46
C ALA A 119 -9.11 -9.21 16.81
N LEU A 120 -9.17 -9.20 15.48
CA LEU A 120 -10.36 -8.74 14.75
C LEU A 120 -11.56 -9.65 14.99
N LEU A 121 -11.37 -10.96 15.06
CA LEU A 121 -12.43 -11.90 15.39
C LEU A 121 -13.00 -11.66 16.81
N PHE A 122 -12.17 -11.32 17.79
CA PHE A 122 -12.61 -10.96 19.14
C PHE A 122 -13.37 -9.64 19.22
N VAL A 123 -13.24 -8.77 18.22
CA VAL A 123 -13.98 -7.49 18.17
C VAL A 123 -15.22 -7.60 17.30
N PHE A 124 -15.08 -8.16 16.08
CA PHE A 124 -16.10 -8.16 15.03
C PHE A 124 -16.83 -9.49 14.88
N GLY A 125 -16.44 -10.53 15.64
CA GLY A 125 -17.15 -11.81 15.64
C GLY A 125 -18.59 -11.65 16.13
N SER A 126 -19.50 -12.47 15.60
CA SER A 126 -20.95 -12.38 15.84
C SER A 126 -21.37 -12.47 17.31
N ASN A 127 -20.52 -13.03 18.17
CA ASN A 127 -20.76 -13.17 19.62
C ASN A 127 -20.15 -12.04 20.45
N PHE A 128 -19.60 -11.01 19.83
CA PHE A 128 -18.96 -9.88 20.51
C PHE A 128 -19.72 -8.59 20.26
N MET A 129 -19.65 -7.66 21.21
CA MET A 129 -20.46 -6.43 21.26
C MET A 129 -20.51 -5.64 19.95
N VAL A 130 -19.35 -5.48 19.28
CA VAL A 130 -19.28 -4.74 18.00
C VAL A 130 -19.91 -5.56 16.87
N GLY A 131 -19.59 -6.87 16.81
CA GLY A 131 -20.20 -7.79 15.82
C GLY A 131 -21.71 -7.87 15.95
N GLU A 132 -22.24 -7.98 17.17
CA GLU A 132 -23.68 -7.96 17.46
C GLU A 132 -24.33 -6.63 17.02
N ALA A 133 -23.71 -5.49 17.36
CA ALA A 133 -24.24 -4.17 16.99
C ALA A 133 -24.35 -3.99 15.47
N PHE A 134 -23.33 -4.44 14.71
CA PHE A 134 -23.37 -4.41 13.25
C PHE A 134 -24.31 -5.48 12.68
N GLY A 135 -24.41 -6.65 13.32
CA GLY A 135 -25.36 -7.71 12.97
C GLY A 135 -26.82 -7.24 13.05
N ALA A 136 -27.15 -6.38 14.01
CA ALA A 136 -28.47 -5.79 14.14
C ALA A 136 -28.89 -4.90 12.93
N VAL A 137 -27.91 -4.37 12.18
CA VAL A 137 -28.14 -3.61 10.93
C VAL A 137 -27.85 -4.44 9.68
N GLY A 138 -27.67 -5.76 9.82
CA GLY A 138 -27.47 -6.69 8.71
C GLY A 138 -26.05 -6.83 8.19
N ILE A 139 -25.04 -6.29 8.91
CA ILE A 139 -23.63 -6.39 8.54
C ILE A 139 -22.96 -7.47 9.39
N GLN A 140 -22.52 -8.56 8.74
CA GLN A 140 -21.74 -9.62 9.36
C GLN A 140 -20.29 -9.53 8.88
N PHE A 141 -19.34 -9.81 9.78
CA PHE A 141 -17.91 -9.76 9.46
C PHE A 141 -17.26 -11.14 9.32
N VAL A 142 -17.78 -12.15 10.01
CA VAL A 142 -17.28 -13.51 9.87
C VAL A 142 -17.80 -14.10 8.57
N ASP A 143 -16.92 -14.76 7.83
CA ASP A 143 -17.25 -15.38 6.53
C ASP A 143 -18.03 -14.46 5.58
N SER A 144 -17.55 -13.24 5.42
CA SER A 144 -18.21 -12.21 4.62
C SER A 144 -17.23 -11.28 3.93
N VAL A 145 -17.70 -10.59 2.89
CA VAL A 145 -16.91 -9.53 2.22
C VAL A 145 -16.52 -8.41 3.19
N ALA A 146 -17.40 -8.07 4.15
CA ALA A 146 -17.10 -7.06 5.15
C ALA A 146 -15.92 -7.47 6.05
N GLY A 147 -15.82 -8.76 6.40
CA GLY A 147 -14.67 -9.29 7.13
C GLY A 147 -13.37 -9.19 6.35
N ILE A 148 -13.40 -9.52 5.05
CA ILE A 148 -12.24 -9.34 4.17
C ILE A 148 -11.79 -7.87 4.18
N VAL A 149 -12.73 -6.95 3.99
CA VAL A 149 -12.47 -5.50 3.94
C VAL A 149 -11.85 -4.99 5.25
N ILE A 150 -12.40 -5.39 6.41
CA ILE A 150 -11.87 -4.97 7.73
C ILE A 150 -10.48 -5.55 7.98
N ALA A 151 -10.22 -6.81 7.62
CA ALA A 151 -8.91 -7.43 7.74
C ALA A 151 -7.86 -6.71 6.88
N MET A 152 -8.18 -6.46 5.61
CA MET A 152 -7.33 -5.70 4.70
C MET A 152 -7.10 -4.26 5.19
N LEU A 153 -8.16 -3.59 5.68
CA LEU A 153 -8.09 -2.23 6.23
C LEU A 153 -7.12 -2.17 7.41
N PHE A 154 -7.29 -3.05 8.39
CA PHE A 154 -6.48 -3.06 9.61
C PHE A 154 -4.98 -3.15 9.30
N VAL A 155 -4.60 -4.07 8.41
CA VAL A 155 -3.19 -4.34 8.11
C VAL A 155 -2.57 -3.28 7.18
N SER A 156 -3.35 -2.67 6.29
CA SER A 156 -2.81 -1.79 5.24
C SER A 156 -2.95 -0.29 5.52
N VAL A 157 -3.90 0.12 6.36
CA VAL A 157 -4.17 1.56 6.63
C VAL A 157 -2.98 2.35 7.19
N PRO A 158 -2.04 1.78 7.98
CA PRO A 158 -0.86 2.48 8.44
C PRO A 158 -0.02 3.07 7.29
N ILE A 159 0.04 2.38 6.16
CA ILE A 159 0.80 2.83 4.97
C ILE A 159 0.24 4.16 4.45
N LEU A 160 -1.07 4.23 4.30
CA LEU A 160 -1.74 5.45 3.84
C LEU A 160 -1.59 6.59 4.85
N ILE A 161 -1.86 6.32 6.13
CA ILE A 161 -1.78 7.34 7.17
C ILE A 161 -0.37 7.91 7.26
N SER A 162 0.66 7.08 7.21
CA SER A 162 2.06 7.51 7.27
C SER A 162 2.45 8.31 6.02
N ALA A 163 2.07 7.88 4.82
CA ALA A 163 2.31 8.61 3.58
C ALA A 163 1.59 9.97 3.56
N ALA A 164 0.33 10.01 3.97
CA ALA A 164 -0.46 11.22 4.04
C ALA A 164 0.09 12.21 5.10
N ARG A 165 0.48 11.69 6.27
CA ARG A 165 1.09 12.48 7.35
C ARG A 165 2.38 13.15 6.87
N GLU A 166 3.28 12.41 6.23
CA GLU A 166 4.51 12.96 5.67
C GLU A 166 4.23 13.97 4.54
N SER A 167 3.24 13.71 3.71
CA SER A 167 2.83 14.63 2.66
C SER A 167 2.35 15.97 3.24
N PHE A 168 1.47 15.91 4.23
CA PHE A 168 1.02 17.13 4.91
C PHE A 168 2.16 17.86 5.62
N ARG A 169 3.13 17.17 6.21
CA ARG A 169 4.30 17.81 6.85
C ARG A 169 5.16 18.59 5.87
N LYS A 170 5.24 18.16 4.60
CA LYS A 170 6.00 18.84 3.54
C LYS A 170 5.33 20.13 3.06
N VAL A 171 4.01 20.27 3.19
CA VAL A 171 3.32 21.52 2.84
C VAL A 171 3.69 22.60 3.85
N GLU A 172 4.18 23.73 3.35
CA GLU A 172 4.59 24.85 4.19
C GLU A 172 3.42 25.43 5.01
N VAL A 173 3.56 25.44 6.33
CA VAL A 173 2.57 26.02 7.26
C VAL A 173 2.30 27.50 6.98
N ARG A 174 3.27 28.21 6.38
CA ARG A 174 3.13 29.62 5.99
C ARG A 174 1.99 29.84 5.01
N LEU A 175 1.78 28.94 4.05
CA LEU A 175 0.69 29.01 3.08
C LEU A 175 -0.69 28.94 3.76
N GLU A 176 -0.82 28.06 4.75
CA GLU A 176 -2.05 27.95 5.55
C GLU A 176 -2.32 29.23 6.36
N LYS A 177 -1.26 29.80 6.97
CA LYS A 177 -1.36 31.06 7.74
C LYS A 177 -1.77 32.23 6.85
N VAL A 178 -1.16 32.38 5.67
CA VAL A 178 -1.52 33.44 4.70
C VAL A 178 -2.97 33.30 4.26
N ALA A 179 -3.43 32.10 3.94
CA ALA A 179 -4.83 31.89 3.57
C ALA A 179 -5.78 32.30 4.72
N ARG A 180 -5.42 32.02 5.97
CA ARG A 180 -6.21 32.41 7.14
C ARG A 180 -6.22 33.92 7.38
N THR A 181 -5.11 34.61 7.15
CA THR A 181 -5.08 36.09 7.25
C THR A 181 -5.93 36.75 6.17
N LEU A 182 -6.16 36.08 5.04
CA LEU A 182 -7.08 36.49 3.98
C LEU A 182 -8.55 36.12 4.25
N GLY A 183 -8.86 35.60 5.46
CA GLY A 183 -10.22 35.27 5.88
C GLY A 183 -10.70 33.87 5.55
N ALA A 184 -9.81 32.96 5.05
CA ALA A 184 -10.20 31.59 4.78
C ALA A 184 -10.49 30.80 6.07
N SER A 185 -11.62 30.09 6.12
CA SER A 185 -11.95 29.15 7.20
C SER A 185 -11.00 27.95 7.24
N PRO A 186 -10.88 27.22 8.36
CA PRO A 186 -10.03 26.00 8.44
C PRO A 186 -10.36 24.97 7.35
N TRP A 187 -11.63 24.76 7.03
CA TRP A 187 -12.08 23.88 5.95
C TRP A 187 -11.62 24.36 4.58
N GLN A 188 -11.72 25.67 4.31
CA GLN A 188 -11.23 26.25 3.06
C GLN A 188 -9.73 26.10 2.92
N VAL A 189 -8.97 26.32 4.01
CA VAL A 189 -7.51 26.10 4.02
C VAL A 189 -7.19 24.64 3.72
N PHE A 190 -7.87 23.70 4.37
CA PHE A 190 -7.65 22.27 4.13
C PHE A 190 -7.93 21.90 2.67
N PHE A 191 -9.15 22.15 2.17
CA PHE A 191 -9.56 21.68 0.85
C PHE A 191 -8.98 22.50 -0.33
N ARG A 192 -8.62 23.78 -0.13
CA ARG A 192 -8.15 24.64 -1.22
C ARG A 192 -6.63 24.85 -1.23
N VAL A 193 -5.94 24.58 -0.12
CA VAL A 193 -4.50 24.81 -0.01
C VAL A 193 -3.76 23.51 0.34
N THR A 194 -4.01 22.94 1.52
CA THR A 194 -3.18 21.87 2.05
C THR A 194 -3.38 20.55 1.32
N PHE A 195 -4.63 20.12 1.15
CA PHE A 195 -4.96 18.86 0.50
C PHE A 195 -4.55 18.82 -0.98
N PRO A 196 -4.81 19.84 -1.82
CA PRO A 196 -4.35 19.84 -3.20
C PRO A 196 -2.83 19.78 -3.36
N LEU A 197 -2.07 20.42 -2.47
CA LEU A 197 -0.60 20.36 -2.46
C LEU A 197 -0.08 18.99 -2.02
N ALA A 198 -0.79 18.30 -1.15
CA ALA A 198 -0.44 16.97 -0.64
C ALA A 198 -1.01 15.82 -1.49
N TRP A 199 -1.97 16.09 -2.38
CA TRP A 199 -2.81 15.11 -3.07
C TRP A 199 -2.04 13.98 -3.73
N ARG A 200 -0.98 14.30 -4.49
CA ARG A 200 -0.20 13.30 -5.24
C ARG A 200 0.42 12.23 -4.34
N SER A 201 1.03 12.65 -3.23
CA SER A 201 1.64 11.72 -2.29
C SER A 201 0.59 10.94 -1.49
N ILE A 202 -0.58 11.55 -1.21
CA ILE A 202 -1.70 10.85 -0.60
C ILE A 202 -2.25 9.79 -1.54
N LEU A 203 -2.40 10.11 -2.83
CA LEU A 203 -2.82 9.14 -3.84
C LEU A 203 -1.80 8.00 -3.97
N ALA A 204 -0.50 8.29 -3.98
CA ALA A 204 0.55 7.27 -3.96
C ALA A 204 0.43 6.35 -2.73
N GLY A 205 0.23 6.93 -1.54
CA GLY A 205 0.00 6.17 -0.32
C GLY A 205 -1.26 5.30 -0.37
N SER A 206 -2.35 5.81 -0.95
CA SER A 206 -3.60 5.05 -1.16
C SER A 206 -3.38 3.85 -2.09
N LEU A 207 -2.65 4.03 -3.18
CA LEU A 207 -2.33 2.96 -4.11
C LEU A 207 -1.41 1.90 -3.48
N MET A 208 -0.47 2.32 -2.64
CA MET A 208 0.36 1.38 -1.88
C MET A 208 -0.45 0.62 -0.82
N MET A 209 -1.40 1.30 -0.15
CA MET A 209 -2.36 0.65 0.75
C MET A 209 -3.20 -0.40 0.03
N TRP A 210 -3.72 -0.06 -1.17
CA TRP A 210 -4.49 -0.98 -2.00
C TRP A 210 -3.68 -2.21 -2.40
N ALA A 211 -2.46 -2.02 -2.93
CA ALA A 211 -1.57 -3.11 -3.29
C ALA A 211 -1.22 -4.01 -2.08
N ARG A 212 -1.00 -3.41 -0.90
CA ARG A 212 -0.76 -4.15 0.34
C ARG A 212 -1.99 -4.93 0.79
N GLY A 213 -3.18 -4.35 0.67
CA GLY A 213 -4.44 -5.03 0.98
C GLY A 213 -4.66 -6.27 0.11
N MET A 214 -4.40 -6.18 -1.20
CA MET A 214 -4.54 -7.32 -2.12
C MET A 214 -3.65 -8.51 -1.78
N SER A 215 -2.51 -8.30 -1.15
CA SER A 215 -1.59 -9.37 -0.73
C SER A 215 -1.89 -9.93 0.65
N GLU A 216 -2.98 -9.46 1.31
CA GLU A 216 -3.28 -9.92 2.66
C GLU A 216 -3.87 -11.32 2.66
N PHE A 217 -3.26 -12.17 3.48
CA PHE A 217 -3.64 -13.57 3.66
C PHE A 217 -3.95 -13.87 5.14
N GLY A 218 -2.99 -13.53 6.03
CA GLY A 218 -2.98 -14.04 7.40
C GLY A 218 -4.13 -13.57 8.28
N ALA A 219 -4.54 -12.31 8.18
CA ALA A 219 -5.68 -11.78 8.92
C ALA A 219 -7.01 -12.19 8.26
N VAL A 220 -7.04 -12.25 6.92
CA VAL A 220 -8.24 -12.61 6.18
C VAL A 220 -8.62 -14.07 6.45
N ILE A 221 -7.69 -15.03 6.35
CA ILE A 221 -8.00 -16.46 6.51
C ILE A 221 -8.58 -16.80 7.88
N ILE A 222 -8.23 -16.04 8.92
CA ILE A 222 -8.74 -16.24 10.28
C ILE A 222 -10.16 -15.67 10.44
N LEU A 223 -10.44 -14.52 9.83
CA LEU A 223 -11.73 -13.84 9.98
C LEU A 223 -12.76 -14.31 8.96
N THR A 224 -12.30 -14.61 7.74
CA THR A 224 -13.17 -14.95 6.59
C THR A 224 -12.47 -15.95 5.69
N TYR A 225 -12.90 -17.21 5.75
CA TYR A 225 -12.42 -18.23 4.81
C TYR A 225 -13.22 -18.19 3.51
N HIS A 226 -14.52 -18.05 3.60
CA HIS A 226 -15.43 -17.86 2.45
C HIS A 226 -16.21 -16.53 2.58
N PRO A 227 -16.38 -15.78 1.48
CA PRO A 227 -15.90 -16.02 0.12
C PRO A 227 -14.37 -15.90 0.01
N THR A 228 -13.76 -16.75 -0.84
CA THR A 228 -12.31 -16.93 -0.90
C THR A 228 -11.64 -15.86 -1.73
N VAL A 229 -10.62 -15.18 -1.16
CA VAL A 229 -9.73 -14.26 -1.89
C VAL A 229 -8.57 -15.00 -2.53
N ALA A 230 -7.96 -14.43 -3.56
CA ALA A 230 -6.92 -15.10 -4.34
C ALA A 230 -5.71 -15.60 -3.53
N PRO A 231 -5.16 -14.88 -2.51
CA PRO A 231 -4.10 -15.43 -1.66
C PRO A 231 -4.53 -16.70 -0.91
N ILE A 232 -5.77 -16.78 -0.46
CA ILE A 232 -6.33 -17.98 0.20
C ILE A 232 -6.50 -19.11 -0.82
N LEU A 233 -7.03 -18.81 -2.02
CA LEU A 233 -7.17 -19.82 -3.09
C LEU A 233 -5.82 -20.43 -3.51
N VAL A 234 -4.76 -19.61 -3.60
CA VAL A 234 -3.41 -20.11 -3.88
C VAL A 234 -2.95 -21.10 -2.80
N TYR A 235 -3.17 -20.75 -1.53
CA TYR A 235 -2.82 -21.58 -0.39
C TYR A 235 -3.64 -22.89 -0.38
N GLU A 236 -4.95 -22.81 -0.55
CA GLU A 236 -5.86 -23.96 -0.60
C GLU A 236 -5.49 -24.95 -1.72
N ARG A 237 -5.20 -24.44 -2.91
CA ARG A 237 -4.74 -25.29 -4.02
C ARG A 237 -3.38 -25.93 -3.76
N PHE A 238 -2.49 -25.21 -3.08
CA PHE A 238 -1.21 -25.76 -2.67
C PHE A 238 -1.37 -26.90 -1.67
N GLU A 239 -2.18 -26.72 -0.62
CA GLU A 239 -2.41 -27.73 0.41
C GLU A 239 -3.16 -28.97 -0.13
N THR A 240 -4.14 -28.73 -1.00
CA THR A 240 -5.02 -29.81 -1.49
C THR A 240 -4.44 -30.55 -2.69
N TYR A 241 -3.84 -29.84 -3.65
CA TYR A 241 -3.45 -30.40 -4.94
C TYR A 241 -1.94 -30.24 -5.24
N GLY A 242 -1.19 -29.59 -4.34
CA GLY A 242 0.24 -29.33 -4.49
C GLY A 242 0.59 -28.20 -5.46
N LEU A 243 1.89 -28.09 -5.73
CA LEU A 243 2.45 -26.96 -6.50
C LEU A 243 1.88 -26.83 -7.92
N ALA A 244 1.56 -27.95 -8.57
CA ALA A 244 1.09 -27.94 -9.96
C ALA A 244 -0.18 -27.11 -10.16
N GLN A 245 -1.09 -27.10 -9.18
CA GLN A 245 -2.34 -26.34 -9.23
C GLN A 245 -2.23 -24.95 -8.61
N ALA A 246 -1.31 -24.75 -7.66
CA ALA A 246 -1.11 -23.46 -7.02
C ALA A 246 -0.33 -22.46 -7.91
N ILE A 247 0.69 -22.92 -8.61
CA ILE A 247 1.59 -22.10 -9.43
C ILE A 247 0.83 -21.24 -10.47
N PRO A 248 -0.13 -21.79 -11.26
CA PRO A 248 -0.84 -20.98 -12.26
C PRO A 248 -1.60 -19.81 -11.66
N VAL A 249 -2.31 -20.02 -10.54
CA VAL A 249 -3.05 -18.97 -9.85
C VAL A 249 -2.12 -17.92 -9.28
N ALA A 250 -1.03 -18.33 -8.63
CA ALA A 250 -0.01 -17.44 -8.11
C ALA A 250 0.67 -16.62 -9.21
N ALA A 251 0.99 -17.24 -10.36
CA ALA A 251 1.58 -16.55 -11.51
C ALA A 251 0.64 -15.48 -12.07
N ILE A 252 -0.65 -15.76 -12.19
CA ILE A 252 -1.66 -14.79 -12.63
C ILE A 252 -1.71 -13.62 -11.64
N MET A 253 -1.73 -13.88 -10.34
CA MET A 253 -1.72 -12.84 -9.30
C MET A 253 -0.48 -11.97 -9.35
N ILE A 254 0.71 -12.55 -9.58
CA ILE A 254 1.97 -11.80 -9.74
C ILE A 254 1.87 -10.86 -10.95
N VAL A 255 1.40 -11.36 -12.10
CA VAL A 255 1.27 -10.56 -13.32
C VAL A 255 0.28 -9.40 -13.11
N ILE A 256 -0.90 -9.67 -12.51
CA ILE A 256 -1.89 -8.63 -12.21
C ILE A 256 -1.31 -7.59 -11.25
N SER A 257 -0.65 -8.03 -10.17
CA SER A 257 -0.02 -7.12 -9.20
C SER A 257 1.07 -6.27 -9.85
N ALA A 258 1.90 -6.87 -10.72
CA ALA A 258 2.94 -6.15 -11.46
C ALA A 258 2.35 -5.14 -12.44
N MET A 259 1.28 -5.47 -13.16
CA MET A 259 0.58 -4.55 -14.07
C MET A 259 -0.03 -3.37 -13.32
N ILE A 260 -0.71 -3.64 -12.21
CA ILE A 260 -1.27 -2.60 -11.34
C ILE A 260 -0.15 -1.68 -10.82
N PHE A 261 0.93 -2.23 -10.31
CA PHE A 261 2.07 -1.47 -9.80
C PHE A 261 2.73 -0.62 -10.89
N ALA A 262 2.95 -1.18 -12.09
CA ALA A 262 3.48 -0.44 -13.24
C ALA A 262 2.54 0.68 -13.68
N GLY A 263 1.23 0.44 -13.70
CA GLY A 263 0.21 1.46 -13.97
C GLY A 263 0.26 2.61 -12.97
N ILE A 264 0.35 2.29 -11.68
CA ILE A 264 0.51 3.26 -10.60
C ILE A 264 1.76 4.12 -10.81
N GLN A 265 2.91 3.49 -11.05
CA GLN A 265 4.18 4.19 -11.25
C GLN A 265 4.14 5.13 -12.45
N THR A 266 3.49 4.72 -13.56
CA THR A 266 3.37 5.57 -14.75
C THR A 266 2.45 6.77 -14.51
N LEU A 267 1.36 6.60 -13.77
CA LEU A 267 0.46 7.69 -13.38
C LEU A 267 1.16 8.73 -12.50
N LEU A 268 1.96 8.26 -11.53
CA LEU A 268 2.70 9.14 -10.62
C LEU A 268 3.85 9.89 -11.31
N ARG A 269 4.52 9.29 -12.30
CA ARG A 269 5.64 9.91 -13.04
C ARG A 269 5.21 10.95 -14.07
N ARG A 270 4.00 10.87 -14.62
CA ARG A 270 3.50 11.81 -15.66
C ARG A 270 3.16 13.21 -15.14
N SER A 271 3.42 13.49 -13.90
CA SER A 271 3.19 14.81 -13.33
C SER A 271 4.48 15.62 -13.38
N PRO A 272 4.53 16.79 -14.07
CA PRO A 272 5.71 17.64 -14.09
C PRO A 272 6.08 18.02 -12.66
N ASP A 273 7.31 17.70 -12.24
CA ASP A 273 7.92 18.31 -11.08
C ASP A 273 8.02 19.80 -11.37
N TYR A 274 7.42 20.62 -10.53
CA TYR A 274 7.80 22.02 -10.43
C TYR A 274 9.11 22.02 -9.65
N ASP A 275 10.23 22.00 -10.43
CA ASP A 275 11.56 22.40 -9.96
C ASP A 275 11.56 23.89 -9.57
#